data_60e373a743c5f7e37777b4b0c7a60363
#
_entry.id   60e373a743c5f7e37777b4b0c7a60363
#
_cell.length_a   1.000
_cell.length_b   1.000
_cell.length_c   1.000
_cell.angle_alpha   90.00
_cell.angle_beta   90.00
_cell.angle_gamma   90.00
#
_symmetry.space_group_name_H-M   'P 1'
#
loop_
_entity.id
_entity.type
_entity.pdbx_description
1 polymer ?
#
loop_
_entity_poly.entity_id
_entity_poly.type
_entity_poly.pdbx_seq_one_letter_code
_entity_poly.pdbx_strand_id
1 'polypeptide(L)'
;MRRYSDRPAMHTLTEINVTPLLDLAFVLLIIFIITTPLMENSVNLVVPTSAQANQSVNLAETQTISIDKDNNLSLNSEPVDPATLEQRLIALHTEKPDAPVIVRPDKSLSVQQFVSDMDILQRAQISKVGVATRPDEPVAP
;
A
#
# COMPACT_ATOMS: atom_id res chain seq x y z
N MET A 1 -57.64 -60.64 -26.67
CA MET A 1 -56.33 -60.52 -25.96
C MET A 1 -55.83 -59.15 -26.15
N ARG A 2 -55.93 -58.28 -25.14
CA ARG A 2 -55.30 -56.94 -25.16
C ARG A 2 -53.94 -57.01 -24.52
N ARG A 3 -52.93 -56.84 -25.37
CA ARG A 3 -51.56 -56.66 -24.85
C ARG A 3 -51.46 -55.29 -24.27
N TYR A 4 -51.36 -55.22 -22.97
CA TYR A 4 -50.95 -54.03 -22.26
C TYR A 4 -49.46 -53.82 -22.51
N SER A 5 -49.16 -52.85 -23.27
CA SER A 5 -47.80 -52.40 -23.48
C SER A 5 -47.42 -51.57 -22.27
N ASP A 6 -46.79 -52.22 -21.28
CA ASP A 6 -46.09 -51.51 -20.23
C ASP A 6 -44.89 -50.76 -20.85
N ARG A 7 -45.13 -49.52 -21.14
CA ARG A 7 -44.02 -48.60 -21.42
C ARG A 7 -43.37 -48.26 -20.09
N PRO A 8 -42.14 -48.65 -19.85
CA PRO A 8 -41.42 -48.16 -18.68
C PRO A 8 -41.38 -46.65 -18.77
N ALA A 9 -41.99 -45.99 -17.79
CA ALA A 9 -41.83 -44.57 -17.61
C ALA A 9 -40.34 -44.30 -17.43
N MET A 10 -39.73 -43.71 -18.44
CA MET A 10 -38.38 -43.18 -18.29
C MET A 10 -38.44 -42.07 -17.26
N HIS A 11 -38.13 -42.39 -16.01
CA HIS A 11 -37.77 -41.40 -15.05
C HIS A 11 -36.48 -40.79 -15.53
N THR A 12 -36.56 -39.69 -16.23
CA THR A 12 -35.44 -38.81 -16.42
C THR A 12 -35.12 -38.24 -15.05
N LEU A 13 -34.28 -38.98 -14.33
CA LEU A 13 -33.66 -38.43 -13.14
C LEU A 13 -32.70 -37.34 -13.64
N THR A 14 -33.19 -36.15 -13.76
CA THR A 14 -32.37 -34.97 -13.84
C THR A 14 -31.78 -34.73 -12.47
N GLU A 15 -30.92 -35.65 -12.06
CA GLU A 15 -30.06 -35.41 -10.92
C GLU A 15 -29.00 -34.41 -11.37
N ILE A 16 -29.20 -33.17 -10.98
CA ILE A 16 -28.21 -32.15 -11.14
C ILE A 16 -27.05 -32.55 -10.24
N ASN A 17 -25.94 -32.94 -10.86
CA ASN A 17 -24.74 -33.20 -10.12
C ASN A 17 -24.20 -31.87 -9.55
N VAL A 18 -24.33 -31.68 -8.23
CA VAL A 18 -23.91 -30.46 -7.53
C VAL A 18 -22.39 -30.38 -7.34
N THR A 19 -21.65 -31.45 -7.64
CA THR A 19 -20.19 -31.48 -7.46
C THR A 19 -19.46 -30.43 -8.30
N PRO A 20 -19.77 -30.20 -9.60
CA PRO A 20 -19.14 -29.13 -10.37
C PRO A 20 -19.49 -27.73 -9.84
N LEU A 21 -20.67 -27.54 -9.27
CA LEU A 21 -21.10 -26.27 -8.68
C LEU A 21 -20.34 -25.98 -7.39
N LEU A 22 -20.13 -26.99 -6.56
CA LEU A 22 -19.34 -26.86 -5.35
C LEU A 22 -17.89 -26.55 -5.65
N ASP A 23 -17.31 -27.19 -6.65
CA ASP A 23 -15.92 -26.93 -7.09
C ASP A 23 -15.77 -25.48 -7.55
N LEU A 24 -16.69 -25.00 -8.37
CA LEU A 24 -16.68 -23.59 -8.80
C LEU A 24 -16.79 -22.65 -7.60
N ALA A 25 -17.67 -22.95 -6.64
CA ALA A 25 -17.82 -22.14 -5.43
C ALA A 25 -16.55 -22.13 -4.58
N PHE A 26 -15.87 -23.26 -4.44
CA PHE A 26 -14.60 -23.34 -3.72
C PHE A 26 -13.47 -22.58 -4.42
N VAL A 27 -13.37 -22.68 -5.74
CA VAL A 27 -12.37 -21.91 -6.51
C VAL A 27 -12.60 -20.42 -6.36
N LEU A 28 -13.85 -19.95 -6.45
CA LEU A 28 -14.17 -18.55 -6.23
C LEU A 28 -13.85 -18.12 -4.79
N LEU A 29 -14.15 -18.94 -3.79
CA LEU A 29 -13.80 -18.66 -2.39
C LEU A 29 -12.30 -18.50 -2.20
N ILE A 30 -11.49 -19.39 -2.77
CA ILE A 30 -10.03 -19.34 -2.69
C ILE A 30 -9.51 -18.07 -3.36
N ILE A 31 -10.03 -17.71 -4.53
CA ILE A 31 -9.66 -16.48 -5.23
C ILE A 31 -9.98 -15.27 -4.35
N PHE A 32 -11.15 -15.20 -3.73
CA PHE A 32 -11.53 -14.13 -2.81
C PHE A 32 -10.60 -14.05 -1.60
N ILE A 33 -10.25 -15.19 -0.99
CA ILE A 33 -9.34 -15.22 0.15
C ILE A 33 -7.94 -14.72 -0.22
N ILE A 34 -7.45 -15.06 -1.42
CA ILE A 34 -6.13 -14.63 -1.89
C ILE A 34 -6.12 -13.14 -2.28
N THR A 35 -7.22 -12.64 -2.85
CA THR A 35 -7.30 -11.27 -3.34
C THR A 35 -7.68 -10.24 -2.27
N THR A 36 -8.37 -10.65 -1.19
CA THR A 36 -8.88 -9.75 -0.16
C THR A 36 -7.78 -9.17 0.77
N PRO A 37 -6.73 -9.91 1.18
CA PRO A 37 -5.79 -9.41 2.19
C PRO A 37 -4.87 -8.28 1.72
N LEU A 38 -4.78 -8.00 0.44
CA LEU A 38 -3.88 -6.97 -0.07
C LEU A 38 -4.41 -5.54 0.10
N MET A 39 -5.61 -5.38 0.63
CA MET A 39 -6.22 -4.07 0.81
C MET A 39 -6.10 -3.48 2.23
N GLU A 40 -5.58 -4.23 3.19
CA GLU A 40 -5.61 -3.79 4.59
C GLU A 40 -4.49 -2.87 5.01
N ASN A 41 -3.50 -2.64 4.18
CA ASN A 41 -2.45 -1.67 4.47
C ASN A 41 -2.23 -0.72 3.30
N SER A 42 -3.31 -0.22 2.73
CA SER A 42 -3.19 1.07 2.04
C SER A 42 -2.94 2.13 3.12
N VAL A 43 -1.71 2.19 3.58
CA VAL A 43 -1.15 3.49 3.90
C VAL A 43 -1.57 4.33 2.70
N ASN A 44 -2.37 5.35 2.89
CA ASN A 44 -2.68 6.32 1.86
C ASN A 44 -1.37 6.98 1.43
N LEU A 45 -0.56 6.22 0.71
CA LEU A 45 0.52 6.73 -0.07
C LEU A 45 -0.13 7.52 -1.19
N VAL A 46 -0.47 8.75 -0.89
CA VAL A 46 -0.70 9.73 -1.93
C VAL A 46 0.67 9.92 -2.58
N VAL A 47 0.99 9.01 -3.50
CA VAL A 47 2.06 9.24 -4.45
C VAL A 47 1.54 10.34 -5.36
N PRO A 48 2.04 11.56 -5.28
CA PRO A 48 1.74 12.53 -6.31
C PRO A 48 2.42 12.02 -7.58
N THR A 49 1.68 11.25 -8.36
CA THR A 49 2.03 11.07 -9.76
C THR A 49 2.07 12.46 -10.38
N SER A 50 3.12 12.74 -11.11
CA SER A 50 3.43 14.02 -11.78
C SER A 50 2.28 14.61 -12.61
N ALA A 51 1.16 13.92 -12.74
CA ALA A 51 -0.05 14.38 -13.40
C ALA A 51 -1.01 15.17 -12.48
N GLN A 52 -0.82 15.16 -11.16
CA GLN A 52 -1.64 15.93 -10.20
C GLN A 52 -0.86 17.05 -9.51
N ALA A 53 0.16 17.57 -10.17
CA ALA A 53 0.92 18.74 -9.73
C ALA A 53 0.08 20.05 -9.64
N ASN A 54 -1.23 19.97 -9.79
CA ASN A 54 -2.12 21.13 -9.75
C ASN A 54 -2.84 21.35 -8.41
N GLN A 55 -2.66 20.50 -7.43
CA GLN A 55 -2.89 20.92 -6.06
C GLN A 55 -1.57 21.53 -5.59
N SER A 56 -1.59 22.84 -5.46
CA SER A 56 -0.52 23.66 -4.92
C SER A 56 -0.15 23.16 -3.51
N VAL A 57 0.62 22.07 -3.47
CA VAL A 57 1.40 21.76 -2.29
C VAL A 57 2.37 22.93 -2.19
N ASN A 58 2.19 23.72 -1.16
CA ASN A 58 3.05 24.87 -0.90
C ASN A 58 4.45 24.32 -0.65
N LEU A 59 5.27 24.21 -1.68
CA LEU A 59 6.62 23.65 -1.61
C LEU A 59 7.47 24.36 -0.54
N ALA A 60 7.11 25.60 -0.22
CA ALA A 60 7.74 26.37 0.85
C ALA A 60 7.48 25.81 2.27
N GLU A 61 6.41 25.03 2.44
CA GLU A 61 6.03 24.46 3.73
C GLU A 61 6.30 22.97 3.83
N THR A 62 6.72 22.35 2.74
CA THR A 62 7.00 20.91 2.68
C THR A 62 8.35 20.61 3.30
N GLN A 63 8.36 19.73 4.28
CA GLN A 63 9.58 19.22 4.88
C GLN A 63 10.03 17.95 4.15
N THR A 64 11.29 17.88 3.81
CA THR A 64 11.86 16.71 3.12
C THR A 64 12.82 15.99 4.05
N ILE A 65 12.54 14.71 4.31
CA ILE A 65 13.43 13.81 5.04
C ILE A 65 14.11 12.92 4.01
N SER A 66 15.42 12.97 3.94
CA SER A 66 16.18 12.06 3.10
C SER A 66 16.89 11.01 3.95
N ILE A 67 16.87 9.79 3.50
CA ILE A 67 17.51 8.65 4.17
C ILE A 67 18.53 8.06 3.20
N ASP A 68 19.79 8.07 3.59
CA ASP A 68 20.89 7.52 2.80
C ASP A 68 20.97 5.99 2.96
N LYS A 69 21.72 5.35 2.07
CA LYS A 69 22.02 3.90 2.11
C LYS A 69 22.59 3.41 3.44
N ASP A 70 23.31 4.27 4.16
CA ASP A 70 23.89 4.00 5.47
C ASP A 70 22.97 4.36 6.64
N ASN A 71 21.68 4.61 6.34
CA ASN A 71 20.64 5.01 7.30
C ASN A 71 20.94 6.36 7.98
N ASN A 72 21.65 7.24 7.31
CA ASN A 72 21.79 8.61 7.78
C ASN A 72 20.56 9.43 7.43
N LEU A 73 19.98 10.07 8.43
CA LEU A 73 18.82 10.92 8.27
C LEU A 73 19.24 12.36 8.02
N SER A 74 18.56 13.02 7.11
CA SER A 74 18.71 14.46 6.89
C SER A 74 17.34 15.11 6.71
N LEU A 75 17.16 16.26 7.35
CA LEU A 75 15.96 17.08 7.24
C LEU A 75 16.31 18.34 6.43
N ASN A 76 15.65 18.53 5.29
CA ASN A 76 15.91 19.65 4.38
C ASN A 76 17.41 19.80 4.01
N SER A 77 18.09 18.68 3.79
CA SER A 77 19.53 18.59 3.48
C SER A 77 20.48 18.86 4.67
N GLU A 78 19.94 19.01 5.88
CA GLU A 78 20.73 19.12 7.09
C GLU A 78 20.78 17.75 7.79
N PRO A 79 21.96 17.19 8.07
CA PRO A 79 22.05 15.89 8.76
C PRO A 79 21.52 16.02 10.19
N VAL A 80 20.68 15.07 10.58
CA VAL A 80 20.02 15.04 11.90
C VAL A 80 20.07 13.63 12.48
N ASP A 81 20.18 13.56 13.80
CA ASP A 81 20.01 12.31 14.52
C ASP A 81 18.53 11.93 14.64
N PRO A 82 18.20 10.63 14.79
CA PRO A 82 16.82 10.19 14.95
C PRO A 82 16.07 10.90 16.10
N ALA A 83 16.73 11.12 17.23
CA ALA A 83 16.13 11.81 18.36
C ALA A 83 15.86 13.30 18.06
N THR A 84 16.79 13.97 17.40
CA THR A 84 16.63 15.36 16.95
C THR A 84 15.55 15.49 15.89
N LEU A 85 15.49 14.54 14.96
CA LEU A 85 14.44 14.50 13.95
C LEU A 85 13.06 14.38 14.59
N GLU A 86 12.89 13.46 15.53
CA GLU A 86 11.62 13.28 16.25
C GLU A 86 11.20 14.58 16.95
N GLN A 87 12.10 15.24 17.66
CA GLN A 87 11.82 16.52 18.34
C GLN A 87 11.43 17.63 17.35
N ARG A 88 12.13 17.75 16.23
CA ARG A 88 11.81 18.74 15.19
C ARG A 88 10.46 18.46 14.53
N LEU A 89 10.12 17.19 14.31
CA LEU A 89 8.83 16.80 13.74
C LEU A 89 7.68 17.05 14.73
N ILE A 90 7.87 16.80 16.02
CA ILE A 90 6.88 17.11 17.05
C ILE A 90 6.65 18.62 17.12
N ALA A 91 7.71 19.41 17.10
CA ALA A 91 7.61 20.87 17.08
C ALA A 91 6.88 21.36 15.81
N LEU A 92 7.19 20.77 14.65
CA LEU A 92 6.52 21.08 13.39
C LEU A 92 5.02 20.74 13.46
N HIS A 93 4.66 19.59 13.99
CA HIS A 93 3.27 19.19 14.15
C HIS A 93 2.50 20.10 15.11
N THR A 94 3.15 20.57 16.16
CA THR A 94 2.56 21.52 17.11
C THR A 94 2.33 22.89 16.47
N GLU A 95 3.27 23.35 15.65
CA GLU A 95 3.19 24.64 14.97
C GLU A 95 2.28 24.58 13.73
N LYS A 96 2.42 23.53 12.94
CA LYS A 96 1.69 23.31 11.68
C LYS A 96 1.23 21.87 11.56
N PRO A 97 0.06 21.50 12.10
CA PRO A 97 -0.42 20.12 12.11
C PRO A 97 -0.70 19.55 10.72
N ASP A 98 -0.88 20.41 9.73
CA ASP A 98 -1.16 20.02 8.33
C ASP A 98 0.05 20.09 7.40
N ALA A 99 1.25 20.36 7.91
CA ALA A 99 2.45 20.45 7.10
C ALA A 99 2.78 19.08 6.46
N PRO A 100 2.93 19.03 5.13
CA PRO A 100 3.28 17.79 4.48
C PRO A 100 4.76 17.45 4.67
N VAL A 101 5.05 16.19 4.94
CA VAL A 101 6.40 15.65 5.06
C VAL A 101 6.64 14.66 3.93
N ILE A 102 7.71 14.84 3.19
CA ILE A 102 8.11 13.92 2.12
C ILE A 102 9.33 13.15 2.58
N VAL A 103 9.25 11.83 2.54
CA VAL A 103 10.36 10.93 2.85
C VAL A 103 10.98 10.44 1.54
N ARG A 104 12.29 10.61 1.42
CA ARG A 104 13.06 10.19 0.24
C ARG A 104 14.11 9.16 0.66
N PRO A 105 13.74 7.88 0.72
CA PRO A 105 14.69 6.82 1.01
C PRO A 105 15.60 6.57 -0.20
N ASP A 106 16.85 6.18 0.09
CA ASP A 106 17.72 5.62 -0.94
C ASP A 106 17.22 4.25 -1.39
N LYS A 107 17.40 3.93 -2.66
CA LYS A 107 17.00 2.65 -3.24
C LYS A 107 17.67 1.43 -2.59
N SER A 108 18.83 1.62 -2.00
CA SER A 108 19.61 0.57 -1.34
C SER A 108 19.25 0.41 0.13
N LEU A 109 18.34 1.25 0.66
CA LEU A 109 17.89 1.15 2.05
C LEU A 109 17.09 -0.13 2.26
N SER A 110 17.38 -0.85 3.35
CA SER A 110 16.57 -2.02 3.69
C SER A 110 15.16 -1.63 4.13
N VAL A 111 14.20 -2.49 3.81
CA VAL A 111 12.79 -2.27 4.21
C VAL A 111 12.67 -2.16 5.74
N GLN A 112 13.47 -2.93 6.47
CA GLN A 112 13.46 -2.90 7.94
C GLN A 112 13.90 -1.54 8.49
N GLN A 113 14.93 -0.95 7.94
CA GLN A 113 15.39 0.38 8.32
C GLN A 113 14.34 1.43 7.96
N PHE A 114 13.79 1.36 6.76
CA PHE A 114 12.72 2.26 6.34
C PHE A 114 11.51 2.22 7.27
N VAL A 115 11.07 1.03 7.68
CA VAL A 115 9.96 0.87 8.63
C VAL A 115 10.29 1.50 9.98
N SER A 116 11.52 1.30 10.48
CA SER A 116 11.97 1.90 11.74
C SER A 116 11.97 3.44 11.68
N ASP A 117 12.34 4.00 10.55
CA ASP A 117 12.32 5.46 10.36
C ASP A 117 10.90 6.00 10.24
N MET A 118 10.00 5.23 9.62
CA MET A 118 8.56 5.57 9.58
C MET A 118 7.90 5.57 10.96
N ASP A 119 8.38 4.73 11.89
CA ASP A 119 7.91 4.75 13.27
C ASP A 119 8.20 6.09 13.97
N ILE A 120 9.29 6.75 13.62
CA ILE A 120 9.61 8.09 14.14
C ILE A 120 8.54 9.10 13.72
N LEU A 121 8.11 9.05 12.47
CA LEU A 121 7.06 9.93 11.97
C LEU A 121 5.71 9.66 12.65
N GLN A 122 5.41 8.38 12.91
CA GLN A 122 4.20 7.99 13.63
C GLN A 122 4.20 8.50 15.07
N ARG A 123 5.33 8.40 15.78
CA ARG A 123 5.47 8.95 17.13
C ARG A 123 5.31 10.47 17.17
N ALA A 124 5.79 11.14 16.13
CA ALA A 124 5.62 12.58 15.96
C ALA A 124 4.20 12.98 15.52
N GLN A 125 3.30 12.00 15.30
CA GLN A 125 1.90 12.20 14.89
C GLN A 125 1.75 12.96 13.56
N ILE A 126 2.70 12.80 12.65
CA ILE A 126 2.63 13.38 11.32
C ILE A 126 1.58 12.63 10.50
N SER A 127 0.54 13.32 10.07
CA SER A 127 -0.59 12.73 9.35
C SER A 127 -0.41 12.76 7.82
N LYS A 128 0.32 13.73 7.30
CA LYS A 128 0.55 13.91 5.87
C LYS A 128 1.99 13.52 5.51
N VAL A 129 2.18 12.24 5.20
CA VAL A 129 3.48 11.70 4.80
C VAL A 129 3.40 11.22 3.35
N GLY A 130 4.29 11.73 2.51
CA GLY A 130 4.51 11.24 1.16
C GLY A 130 5.85 10.52 1.07
N VAL A 131 5.94 9.49 0.26
CA VAL A 131 7.20 8.83 -0.05
C VAL A 131 7.54 9.10 -1.51
N ALA A 132 8.68 9.71 -1.75
CA ALA A 132 9.18 9.96 -3.09
C ALA A 132 10.46 9.13 -3.30
N THR A 133 10.40 8.17 -4.20
CA THR A 133 11.59 7.48 -4.67
C THR A 133 12.23 8.30 -5.80
N ARG A 134 13.56 8.30 -5.88
CA ARG A 134 14.20 8.81 -7.07
C ARG A 134 13.80 7.93 -8.25
N PRO A 135 13.28 8.52 -9.34
CA PRO A 135 13.19 7.75 -10.57
C PRO A 135 14.59 7.25 -10.91
N ASP A 136 14.69 5.99 -11.30
CA ASP A 136 15.94 5.45 -11.80
C ASP A 136 16.46 6.40 -12.88
N GLU A 137 17.56 7.06 -12.60
CA GLU A 137 18.28 7.73 -13.66
C GLU A 137 18.63 6.64 -14.67
N PRO A 138 18.24 6.81 -15.94
CA PRO A 138 18.66 5.86 -16.96
C PRO A 138 20.20 5.83 -16.88
N VAL A 139 20.71 4.65 -16.54
CA VAL A 139 22.14 4.42 -16.55
C VAL A 139 22.58 4.71 -17.98
N ALA A 140 23.24 5.84 -18.17
CA ALA A 140 23.82 6.18 -19.44
C ALA A 140 24.80 5.06 -19.84
N PRO A 141 24.68 4.53 -21.07
CA PRO A 141 25.56 3.47 -21.52
C PRO A 141 27.02 3.94 -21.59
#